data_45a1e02de4e01d77d442ef5d1ea9ab95
#
_entry.id   45a1e02de4e01d77d442ef5d1ea9ab95
#
_cell.length_a   1.000
_cell.length_b   1.000
_cell.length_c   1.000
_cell.angle_alpha   90.00
_cell.angle_beta   90.00
_cell.angle_gamma   90.00
#
_symmetry.space_group_name_H-M   'P 1'
#
loop_
_entity.id
_entity.type
_entity.pdbx_description
1 polymer ?
#
loop_
_entity_poly.entity_id
_entity_poly.type
_entity_poly.pdbx_seq_one_letter_code
_entity_poly.pdbx_strand_id
1 'polypeptide(L)'
;MKNSSVLESAVNLIARLGNRARQKGIGLFVATILTATVIVVAILPGTGWADPPSSPIFVKEIPVGFRDWKLISVAHEEGELNDIRAILGNDLAVNAYRDGKLPFPEGAIIARIAWRYVPSDENNKIFGKVQSFVPGEAPPWYLQFMVKDSKKYAATGGWGYSQFDKDHKPGPDSDMNACFPCHQAIKERDFIFTRYAP
;
A
#
# COMPACT_ATOMS: atom_id res chain seq x y z
N MET A 1 -22.98 -6.17 -17.63
CA MET A 1 -24.28 -6.44 -18.23
C MET A 1 -25.42 -5.48 -17.84
N LYS A 2 -25.16 -4.27 -17.29
CA LYS A 2 -26.21 -3.28 -16.93
C LYS A 2 -26.32 -2.07 -17.88
N ASN A 3 -25.43 -1.90 -18.83
CA ASN A 3 -25.45 -0.70 -19.71
C ASN A 3 -26.27 -0.85 -21.00
N SER A 4 -26.72 -2.06 -21.38
CA SER A 4 -27.48 -2.23 -22.61
C SER A 4 -28.94 -1.81 -22.46
N SER A 5 -29.53 -2.00 -21.29
CA SER A 5 -30.95 -1.69 -21.07
C SER A 5 -31.26 -0.18 -20.99
N VAL A 6 -30.29 0.62 -20.59
CA VAL A 6 -30.44 2.09 -20.54
C VAL A 6 -30.36 2.70 -21.92
N LEU A 7 -29.50 2.16 -22.82
CA LEU A 7 -29.36 2.60 -24.17
C LEU A 7 -30.63 2.27 -25.02
N GLU A 8 -31.18 1.08 -24.85
CA GLU A 8 -32.43 0.69 -25.51
C GLU A 8 -33.62 1.52 -25.06
N SER A 9 -33.69 1.84 -23.78
CA SER A 9 -34.75 2.72 -23.26
C SER A 9 -34.66 4.14 -23.81
N ALA A 10 -33.47 4.68 -23.99
CA ALA A 10 -33.24 6.01 -24.56
C ALA A 10 -33.62 6.05 -26.06
N VAL A 11 -33.23 5.02 -26.81
CA VAL A 11 -33.56 4.91 -28.26
C VAL A 11 -35.08 4.82 -28.50
N ASN A 12 -35.79 4.04 -27.68
CA ASN A 12 -37.24 3.91 -27.75
C ASN A 12 -38.00 5.20 -27.40
N LEU A 13 -37.47 5.98 -26.46
CA LEU A 13 -38.04 7.28 -26.07
C LEU A 13 -37.89 8.31 -27.21
N ILE A 14 -36.75 8.37 -27.85
CA ILE A 14 -36.45 9.26 -28.98
C ILE A 14 -37.35 8.93 -30.17
N ALA A 15 -37.55 7.65 -30.49
CA ALA A 15 -38.43 7.19 -31.56
C ALA A 15 -39.91 7.61 -31.30
N ARG A 16 -40.36 7.55 -30.07
CA ARG A 16 -41.75 7.96 -29.71
C ARG A 16 -41.94 9.48 -29.77
N LEU A 17 -40.94 10.27 -29.45
CA LEU A 17 -40.99 11.73 -29.55
C LEU A 17 -40.96 12.20 -31.01
N GLY A 18 -40.16 11.56 -31.87
CA GLY A 18 -40.09 11.84 -33.30
C GLY A 18 -41.45 11.61 -34.03
N ASN A 19 -42.13 10.53 -33.68
CA ASN A 19 -43.45 10.21 -34.27
C ASN A 19 -44.54 11.18 -33.83
N ARG A 20 -44.51 11.71 -32.62
CA ARG A 20 -45.50 12.74 -32.15
C ARG A 20 -45.28 14.09 -32.81
N ALA A 21 -44.03 14.47 -33.11
CA ALA A 21 -43.69 15.72 -33.79
C ALA A 21 -44.14 15.73 -35.26
N ARG A 22 -44.11 14.57 -35.95
CA ARG A 22 -44.52 14.44 -37.33
C ARG A 22 -46.03 14.63 -37.55
N GLN A 23 -46.85 14.34 -36.52
CA GLN A 23 -48.32 14.53 -36.59
C GLN A 23 -48.83 15.98 -36.42
N LYS A 24 -47.98 16.93 -36.01
CA LYS A 24 -48.38 18.31 -35.72
C LYS A 24 -47.68 19.36 -36.60
N GLY A 25 -47.07 18.99 -37.73
CA GLY A 25 -46.53 19.97 -38.67
C GLY A 25 -45.34 20.82 -38.19
N ILE A 26 -44.75 20.51 -37.03
CA ILE A 26 -43.66 21.31 -36.40
C ILE A 26 -42.28 20.60 -36.68
N GLY A 27 -42.24 19.75 -37.67
CA GLY A 27 -41.19 18.73 -37.75
C GLY A 27 -39.82 19.15 -38.34
N LEU A 28 -39.63 20.37 -38.85
CA LEU A 28 -38.38 20.66 -39.58
C LEU A 28 -37.37 21.44 -38.75
N PHE A 29 -37.81 22.21 -37.76
CA PHE A 29 -36.86 23.01 -36.94
C PHE A 29 -36.30 22.30 -35.70
N VAL A 30 -37.01 21.29 -35.20
CA VAL A 30 -36.56 20.55 -33.99
C VAL A 30 -35.55 19.45 -34.35
N ALA A 31 -35.67 18.90 -35.56
CA ALA A 31 -34.77 17.84 -36.01
C ALA A 31 -33.31 18.33 -36.24
N THR A 32 -33.15 19.58 -36.69
CA THR A 32 -31.80 20.15 -36.96
C THR A 32 -31.06 20.56 -35.69
N ILE A 33 -31.75 20.95 -34.62
CA ILE A 33 -31.11 21.30 -33.38
C ILE A 33 -30.69 20.07 -32.57
N LEU A 34 -31.46 18.96 -32.64
CA LEU A 34 -31.15 17.73 -31.94
C LEU A 34 -29.99 16.94 -32.59
N THR A 35 -29.83 17.05 -33.91
CA THR A 35 -28.70 16.40 -34.62
C THR A 35 -27.37 17.12 -34.36
N ALA A 36 -27.37 18.45 -34.23
CA ALA A 36 -26.19 19.23 -33.94
C ALA A 36 -25.68 18.96 -32.48
N THR A 37 -26.61 18.75 -31.55
CA THR A 37 -26.22 18.51 -30.12
C THR A 37 -25.67 17.10 -29.91
N VAL A 38 -26.13 16.10 -30.63
CA VAL A 38 -25.62 14.72 -30.54
C VAL A 38 -24.21 14.57 -31.16
N ILE A 39 -23.94 15.31 -32.22
CA ILE A 39 -22.64 15.27 -32.90
C ILE A 39 -21.55 15.98 -32.09
N VAL A 40 -21.88 17.04 -31.36
CA VAL A 40 -20.91 17.76 -30.51
C VAL A 40 -20.53 16.96 -29.27
N VAL A 41 -21.39 16.12 -28.71
CA VAL A 41 -21.06 15.24 -27.58
C VAL A 41 -20.20 14.05 -27.99
N ALA A 42 -20.24 13.64 -29.25
CA ALA A 42 -19.46 12.51 -29.76
C ALA A 42 -18.01 12.88 -30.16
N ILE A 43 -17.67 14.17 -30.21
CA ILE A 43 -16.33 14.64 -30.66
C ILE A 43 -15.51 15.25 -29.49
N LEU A 44 -16.06 15.29 -28.28
CA LEU A 44 -15.22 15.60 -27.12
C LEU A 44 -14.28 14.41 -26.93
N PRO A 45 -12.96 14.56 -27.16
CA PRO A 45 -12.02 13.52 -26.74
C PRO A 45 -12.30 13.30 -25.26
N GLY A 46 -12.63 12.05 -24.93
CA GLY A 46 -12.73 11.67 -23.52
C GLY A 46 -11.47 12.21 -22.86
N THR A 47 -11.60 13.19 -21.99
CA THR A 47 -10.55 13.50 -21.03
C THR A 47 -10.42 12.24 -20.21
N GLY A 48 -9.59 11.32 -20.70
CA GLY A 48 -9.12 10.23 -19.87
C GLY A 48 -8.57 10.91 -18.64
N TRP A 49 -9.27 10.77 -17.54
CA TRP A 49 -8.71 11.05 -16.26
C TRP A 49 -7.54 10.07 -16.14
N ALA A 50 -6.35 10.55 -16.50
CA ALA A 50 -5.15 9.83 -16.14
C ALA A 50 -5.23 9.71 -14.61
N ASP A 51 -5.26 8.48 -14.12
CA ASP A 51 -5.12 8.27 -12.68
C ASP A 51 -3.91 9.10 -12.24
N PRO A 52 -4.05 9.89 -11.17
CA PRO A 52 -2.91 10.65 -10.67
C PRO A 52 -1.75 9.66 -10.51
N PRO A 53 -0.53 10.02 -10.95
CA PRO A 53 0.61 9.13 -10.86
C PRO A 53 0.64 8.62 -9.42
N SER A 54 0.57 7.30 -9.25
CA SER A 54 0.60 6.69 -7.92
C SER A 54 1.84 7.21 -7.22
N SER A 55 1.64 7.91 -6.10
CA SER A 55 2.76 8.42 -5.31
C SER A 55 3.69 7.25 -4.99
N PRO A 56 5.01 7.38 -5.19
CA PRO A 56 5.92 6.29 -4.89
C PRO A 56 5.79 5.91 -3.43
N ILE A 57 5.51 4.63 -3.17
CA ILE A 57 5.44 4.11 -1.80
C ILE A 57 6.81 3.67 -1.27
N PHE A 58 7.85 3.81 -2.08
CA PHE A 58 9.15 3.20 -1.85
C PHE A 58 10.14 4.16 -1.20
N VAL A 59 10.80 3.67 -0.16
CA VAL A 59 12.01 4.26 0.41
C VAL A 59 13.19 3.60 -0.31
N LYS A 60 13.99 4.37 -1.03
CA LYS A 60 15.07 3.85 -1.89
C LYS A 60 16.44 3.79 -1.21
N GLU A 61 16.57 4.40 -0.04
CA GLU A 61 17.83 4.48 0.68
C GLU A 61 17.71 3.89 2.06
N ILE A 62 18.75 3.21 2.50
CA ILE A 62 18.84 2.68 3.86
C ILE A 62 19.15 3.86 4.79
N PRO A 63 18.32 4.12 5.81
CA PRO A 63 18.57 5.19 6.77
C PRO A 63 19.89 4.98 7.51
N VAL A 64 20.70 6.04 7.56
CA VAL A 64 22.02 6.00 8.20
C VAL A 64 21.87 5.71 9.69
N GLY A 65 22.74 4.87 10.24
CA GLY A 65 22.82 4.59 11.68
C GLY A 65 21.68 3.71 12.20
N PHE A 66 20.88 3.07 11.36
CA PHE A 66 19.72 2.27 11.80
C PHE A 66 20.09 1.14 12.78
N ARG A 67 21.30 0.62 12.74
CA ARG A 67 21.75 -0.43 13.66
C ARG A 67 21.99 0.04 15.10
N ASP A 68 22.18 1.34 15.28
CA ASP A 68 22.37 1.97 16.59
C ASP A 68 21.04 2.48 17.17
N TRP A 69 19.93 2.24 16.48
CA TRP A 69 18.61 2.66 16.94
C TRP A 69 18.13 1.78 18.10
N LYS A 70 17.18 2.31 18.86
CA LYS A 70 16.64 1.61 20.02
C LYS A 70 15.74 0.47 19.62
N LEU A 71 15.81 -0.61 20.38
CA LEU A 71 14.92 -1.75 20.23
C LEU A 71 13.48 -1.36 20.60
N ILE A 72 12.55 -1.66 19.70
CA ILE A 72 11.10 -1.54 19.94
C ILE A 72 10.55 -2.89 20.39
N SER A 73 10.91 -3.97 19.69
CA SER A 73 10.40 -5.31 19.96
C SER A 73 11.23 -6.38 19.26
N VAL A 74 10.99 -7.62 19.63
CA VAL A 74 11.42 -8.82 18.90
C VAL A 74 10.20 -9.66 18.59
N ALA A 75 10.26 -10.43 17.49
CA ALA A 75 9.21 -11.37 17.14
C ALA A 75 9.79 -12.59 16.43
N HIS A 76 9.06 -13.70 16.51
CA HIS A 76 9.27 -14.88 15.68
C HIS A 76 8.02 -15.09 14.84
N GLU A 77 8.20 -15.26 13.55
CA GLU A 77 7.13 -15.62 12.61
C GLU A 77 7.37 -17.04 12.12
N GLU A 78 6.41 -17.89 12.39
CA GLU A 78 6.43 -19.29 11.96
C GLU A 78 6.03 -19.48 10.49
N GLY A 79 5.96 -20.71 10.04
CA GLY A 79 5.54 -21.08 8.70
C GLY A 79 6.61 -20.81 7.66
N GLU A 80 6.21 -20.28 6.51
CA GLU A 80 7.12 -20.06 5.37
C GLU A 80 8.23 -19.04 5.67
N LEU A 81 7.94 -18.07 6.51
CA LEU A 81 8.92 -17.07 6.91
C LEU A 81 9.98 -17.68 7.82
N ASN A 82 9.57 -18.41 8.84
CA ASN A 82 10.45 -19.03 9.84
C ASN A 82 11.63 -18.13 10.20
N ASP A 83 11.32 -16.92 10.63
CA ASP A 83 12.31 -15.89 10.93
C ASP A 83 12.21 -15.39 12.37
N ILE A 84 13.35 -15.02 12.95
CA ILE A 84 13.44 -14.18 14.14
C ILE A 84 13.82 -12.78 13.71
N ARG A 85 13.15 -11.77 14.29
CA ARG A 85 13.33 -10.39 13.88
C ARG A 85 13.50 -9.44 15.05
N ALA A 86 14.38 -8.47 14.87
CA ALA A 86 14.50 -7.29 15.71
C ALA A 86 13.80 -6.11 15.02
N ILE A 87 12.99 -5.39 15.79
CA ILE A 87 12.34 -4.17 15.33
C ILE A 87 12.97 -3.00 16.08
N LEU A 88 13.59 -2.11 15.32
CA LEU A 88 14.28 -0.93 15.83
C LEU A 88 13.51 0.33 15.40
N GLY A 89 13.71 1.42 16.11
CA GLY A 89 13.17 2.72 15.74
C GLY A 89 14.13 3.86 16.00
N ASN A 90 14.03 4.90 15.18
CA ASN A 90 14.66 6.16 15.51
C ASN A 90 13.98 6.78 16.76
N ASP A 91 14.56 7.84 17.32
CA ASP A 91 14.05 8.45 18.56
C ASP A 91 12.60 8.91 18.43
N LEU A 92 12.18 9.39 17.25
CA LEU A 92 10.80 9.81 17.01
C LEU A 92 9.82 8.63 17.11
N ALA A 93 10.14 7.51 16.51
CA ALA A 93 9.31 6.30 16.60
C ALA A 93 9.26 5.74 18.01
N VAL A 94 10.40 5.62 18.67
CA VAL A 94 10.49 5.06 20.03
C VAL A 94 9.74 5.92 21.05
N ASN A 95 9.87 7.25 20.96
CA ASN A 95 9.15 8.16 21.86
C ASN A 95 7.64 8.08 21.62
N ALA A 96 7.19 8.01 20.34
CA ALA A 96 5.77 7.84 20.04
C ALA A 96 5.20 6.55 20.66
N TYR A 97 5.93 5.45 20.62
CA TYR A 97 5.53 4.20 21.29
C TYR A 97 5.43 4.34 22.81
N ARG A 98 6.43 4.95 23.45
CA ARG A 98 6.46 5.15 24.91
C ARG A 98 5.32 6.04 25.40
N ASP A 99 5.00 7.05 24.61
CA ASP A 99 3.95 8.02 24.91
C ASP A 99 2.54 7.52 24.50
N GLY A 100 2.45 6.35 23.88
CA GLY A 100 1.19 5.83 23.31
C GLY A 100 0.59 6.74 22.24
N LYS A 101 1.43 7.50 21.54
CA LYS A 101 1.01 8.55 20.61
C LYS A 101 0.72 7.98 19.21
N LEU A 102 -0.48 8.23 18.73
CA LEU A 102 -0.92 7.96 17.35
C LEU A 102 -1.61 9.20 16.76
N PRO A 103 -1.45 9.46 15.47
CA PRO A 103 -0.52 8.81 14.55
C PRO A 103 0.95 9.09 14.91
N PHE A 104 1.85 8.27 14.39
CA PHE A 104 3.29 8.50 14.51
C PHE A 104 3.69 9.86 13.91
N PRO A 105 4.66 10.58 14.53
CA PRO A 105 5.10 11.87 14.02
C PRO A 105 5.85 11.75 12.69
N GLU A 106 5.84 12.83 11.91
CA GLU A 106 6.64 12.95 10.68
C GLU A 106 8.11 12.67 10.97
N GLY A 107 8.75 11.90 10.08
CA GLY A 107 10.14 11.47 10.24
C GLY A 107 10.33 10.28 11.17
N ALA A 108 9.27 9.70 11.75
CA ALA A 108 9.39 8.42 12.45
C ALA A 108 9.83 7.33 11.48
N ILE A 109 10.79 6.53 11.88
CA ILE A 109 11.30 5.42 11.05
C ILE A 109 11.34 4.16 11.92
N ILE A 110 10.82 3.08 11.35
CA ILE A 110 10.85 1.74 11.94
C ILE A 110 11.65 0.84 11.01
N ALA A 111 12.63 0.14 11.57
CA ALA A 111 13.46 -0.85 10.88
C ALA A 111 13.12 -2.25 11.38
N ARG A 112 12.97 -3.20 10.45
CA ARG A 112 12.86 -4.62 10.73
C ARG A 112 14.09 -5.31 10.17
N ILE A 113 14.83 -5.99 11.04
CA ILE A 113 15.96 -6.85 10.65
C ILE A 113 15.55 -8.29 10.94
N ALA A 114 15.60 -9.17 9.95
CA ALA A 114 15.17 -10.56 10.07
C ALA A 114 16.27 -11.55 9.73
N TRP A 115 16.27 -12.68 10.41
CA TRP A 115 17.16 -13.81 10.18
C TRP A 115 16.35 -15.10 10.21
N ARG A 116 16.81 -16.13 9.53
CA ARG A 116 16.24 -17.46 9.68
C ARG A 116 16.31 -17.88 11.15
N TYR A 117 15.24 -18.47 11.65
CA TYR A 117 15.16 -19.02 13.01
C TYR A 117 15.68 -20.45 12.97
N VAL A 118 16.89 -20.68 13.52
CA VAL A 118 17.56 -21.96 13.44
C VAL A 118 17.97 -22.47 14.83
N PRO A 119 17.95 -23.80 15.07
CA PRO A 119 18.45 -24.34 16.34
C PRO A 119 19.95 -24.08 16.49
N SER A 120 20.37 -23.81 17.72
CA SER A 120 21.78 -23.71 18.09
C SER A 120 22.30 -25.10 18.48
N ASP A 121 23.05 -25.76 17.61
CA ASP A 121 23.60 -27.09 17.89
C ASP A 121 24.52 -27.06 19.11
N GLU A 122 25.34 -26.03 19.25
CA GLU A 122 26.26 -25.85 20.38
C GLU A 122 25.50 -25.77 21.71
N ASN A 123 24.54 -24.83 21.82
CA ASN A 123 23.79 -24.66 23.05
C ASN A 123 22.91 -25.87 23.37
N ASN A 124 22.27 -26.44 22.35
CA ASN A 124 21.38 -27.60 22.53
C ASN A 124 22.14 -28.84 22.98
N LYS A 125 23.39 -29.00 22.55
CA LYS A 125 24.28 -30.06 23.04
C LYS A 125 24.58 -29.89 24.52
N ILE A 126 24.84 -28.67 24.99
CA ILE A 126 25.07 -28.36 26.39
C ILE A 126 23.80 -28.60 27.21
N PHE A 127 22.65 -28.21 26.71
CA PHE A 127 21.36 -28.40 27.41
C PHE A 127 20.83 -29.82 27.39
N GLY A 128 21.39 -30.70 26.52
CA GLY A 128 20.92 -32.07 26.34
C GLY A 128 19.56 -32.20 25.67
N LYS A 129 19.01 -31.11 25.13
CA LYS A 129 17.74 -31.03 24.42
C LYS A 129 17.67 -29.82 23.51
N VAL A 130 16.78 -29.87 22.51
CA VAL A 130 16.53 -28.75 21.60
C VAL A 130 15.65 -27.72 22.30
N GLN A 131 16.23 -26.60 22.72
CA GLN A 131 15.54 -25.49 23.38
C GLN A 131 16.16 -24.11 23.06
N SER A 132 17.33 -24.07 22.43
CA SER A 132 18.02 -22.83 22.07
C SER A 132 17.98 -22.64 20.55
N PHE A 133 17.51 -21.50 20.13
CA PHE A 133 17.45 -21.07 18.75
C PHE A 133 18.16 -19.74 18.59
N VAL A 134 18.75 -19.52 17.44
CA VAL A 134 19.60 -18.35 17.14
C VAL A 134 19.29 -17.79 15.76
N PRO A 135 19.66 -16.54 15.48
CA PRO A 135 19.65 -16.00 14.13
C PRO A 135 20.55 -16.80 13.20
N GLY A 136 19.98 -17.33 12.14
CA GLY A 136 20.69 -17.99 11.05
C GLY A 136 21.00 -17.05 9.89
N GLU A 137 20.96 -17.55 8.66
CA GLU A 137 21.19 -16.75 7.46
C GLU A 137 20.15 -15.64 7.28
N ALA A 138 20.59 -14.54 6.67
CA ALA A 138 19.70 -13.46 6.27
C ALA A 138 18.84 -13.88 5.07
N PRO A 139 17.50 -13.82 5.16
CA PRO A 139 16.63 -14.11 4.04
C PRO A 139 16.66 -12.97 2.99
N PRO A 140 16.10 -13.17 1.78
CA PRO A 140 16.00 -12.11 0.78
C PRO A 140 15.33 -10.82 1.29
N TRP A 141 14.39 -10.94 2.26
CA TRP A 141 13.72 -9.82 2.93
C TRP A 141 14.40 -9.43 4.24
N TYR A 142 15.71 -9.48 4.28
CA TYR A 142 16.52 -9.28 5.48
C TYR A 142 16.24 -7.97 6.20
N LEU A 143 16.15 -6.87 5.46
CA LEU A 143 16.04 -5.53 6.03
C LEU A 143 14.85 -4.79 5.40
N GLN A 144 13.94 -4.31 6.23
CA GLN A 144 12.79 -3.54 5.79
C GLN A 144 12.65 -2.26 6.62
N PHE A 145 12.15 -1.19 5.98
CA PHE A 145 11.86 0.06 6.66
C PHE A 145 10.45 0.54 6.35
N MET A 146 9.86 1.19 7.34
CA MET A 146 8.71 2.07 7.20
C MET A 146 9.14 3.48 7.60
N VAL A 147 8.89 4.46 6.72
CA VAL A 147 9.27 5.87 6.93
C VAL A 147 8.02 6.73 6.89
N LYS A 148 7.74 7.48 7.95
CA LYS A 148 6.60 8.39 8.01
C LYS A 148 6.89 9.70 7.30
N ASP A 149 6.14 9.96 6.24
CA ASP A 149 6.08 11.24 5.52
C ASP A 149 4.69 11.35 4.89
N SER A 150 3.79 12.04 5.57
CA SER A 150 2.38 12.13 5.19
C SER A 150 2.14 12.85 3.87
N LYS A 151 3.09 13.68 3.42
CA LYS A 151 3.01 14.37 2.12
C LYS A 151 3.50 13.46 0.99
N LYS A 152 4.66 12.84 1.18
CA LYS A 152 5.29 12.00 0.17
C LYS A 152 4.54 10.69 -0.05
N TYR A 153 4.01 10.09 1.02
CA TYR A 153 3.38 8.78 1.00
C TYR A 153 1.88 8.84 1.31
N ALA A 154 1.19 9.90 0.86
CA ALA A 154 -0.24 10.11 1.14
C ALA A 154 -1.11 8.92 0.72
N ALA A 155 -0.80 8.26 -0.40
CA ALA A 155 -1.54 7.11 -0.92
C ALA A 155 -1.47 5.86 -0.02
N THR A 156 -0.51 5.80 0.90
CA THR A 156 -0.26 4.67 1.80
C THR A 156 -0.36 5.06 3.28
N GLY A 157 -1.28 6.00 3.59
CA GLY A 157 -1.49 6.45 4.96
C GLY A 157 -0.32 7.23 5.56
N GLY A 158 0.55 7.78 4.70
CA GLY A 158 1.73 8.53 5.10
C GLY A 158 2.96 7.67 5.39
N TRP A 159 2.96 6.39 4.99
CA TRP A 159 4.08 5.49 5.19
C TRP A 159 4.71 5.04 3.88
N GLY A 160 6.01 5.28 3.74
CA GLY A 160 6.84 4.67 2.70
C GLY A 160 7.42 3.35 3.16
N TYR A 161 7.58 2.42 2.22
CA TYR A 161 8.06 1.05 2.48
C TYR A 161 9.35 0.79 1.72
N SER A 162 10.19 -0.07 2.27
CA SER A 162 11.37 -0.59 1.57
C SER A 162 11.72 -1.99 2.04
N GLN A 163 12.44 -2.68 1.16
CA GLN A 163 13.02 -3.99 1.44
C GLN A 163 14.40 -4.06 0.80
N PHE A 164 15.36 -4.62 1.53
CA PHE A 164 16.73 -4.82 1.08
C PHE A 164 17.19 -6.22 1.46
N ASP A 165 18.01 -6.80 0.61
CA ASP A 165 18.70 -8.05 0.90
C ASP A 165 19.93 -7.87 1.83
N LYS A 166 20.65 -8.96 2.11
CA LYS A 166 21.85 -8.94 2.95
C LYS A 166 22.99 -8.08 2.39
N ASP A 167 23.01 -7.86 1.07
CA ASP A 167 24.01 -7.04 0.37
C ASP A 167 23.52 -5.60 0.20
N HIS A 168 22.45 -5.23 0.89
CA HIS A 168 21.81 -3.90 0.88
C HIS A 168 21.25 -3.50 -0.51
N LYS A 169 20.98 -4.47 -1.38
CA LYS A 169 20.32 -4.23 -2.65
C LYS A 169 18.82 -4.11 -2.44
N PRO A 170 18.17 -3.11 -3.04
CA PRO A 170 16.73 -2.95 -2.92
C PRO A 170 16.00 -4.12 -3.58
N GLY A 171 14.94 -4.58 -2.96
CA GLY A 171 13.99 -5.52 -3.56
C GLY A 171 13.24 -4.90 -4.74
N PRO A 172 12.63 -5.73 -5.60
CA PRO A 172 11.83 -5.24 -6.72
C PRO A 172 10.59 -4.49 -6.25
N ASP A 173 10.15 -3.52 -7.03
CA ASP A 173 8.99 -2.68 -6.74
C ASP A 173 7.69 -3.51 -6.53
N SER A 174 7.58 -4.67 -7.20
CA SER A 174 6.46 -5.61 -7.02
C SER A 174 6.30 -6.09 -5.59
N ASP A 175 7.41 -6.43 -4.92
CA ASP A 175 7.41 -6.93 -3.55
C ASP A 175 7.00 -5.83 -2.58
N MET A 176 7.47 -4.61 -2.80
CA MET A 176 7.11 -3.46 -1.98
C MET A 176 5.67 -3.04 -2.15
N ASN A 177 5.09 -3.21 -3.35
CA ASN A 177 3.66 -2.98 -3.58
C ASN A 177 2.77 -3.93 -2.76
N ALA A 178 3.26 -5.10 -2.40
CA ALA A 178 2.54 -6.05 -1.55
C ALA A 178 2.49 -5.65 -0.06
N CYS A 179 3.32 -4.70 0.38
CA CYS A 179 3.39 -4.30 1.80
C CYS A 179 2.10 -3.59 2.25
N PHE A 180 1.67 -2.57 1.53
CA PHE A 180 0.57 -1.71 1.96
C PHE A 180 -0.78 -2.42 2.13
N PRO A 181 -1.23 -3.33 1.25
CA PRO A 181 -2.49 -4.03 1.42
C PRO A 181 -2.62 -4.75 2.77
N CYS A 182 -1.54 -5.38 3.25
CA CYS A 182 -1.52 -6.01 4.57
C CYS A 182 -1.54 -4.96 5.69
N HIS A 183 -0.74 -3.91 5.60
CA HIS A 183 -0.67 -2.85 6.60
C HIS A 183 -1.96 -2.03 6.69
N GLN A 184 -2.70 -1.90 5.60
CA GLN A 184 -3.99 -1.21 5.55
C GLN A 184 -5.03 -1.83 6.50
N ALA A 185 -4.96 -3.14 6.74
CA ALA A 185 -5.88 -3.84 7.64
C ALA A 185 -5.79 -3.37 9.10
N ILE A 186 -4.70 -2.68 9.48
CA ILE A 186 -4.46 -2.17 10.84
C ILE A 186 -4.29 -0.64 10.88
N LYS A 187 -5.01 0.06 10.03
CA LYS A 187 -4.96 1.54 9.92
C LYS A 187 -5.24 2.27 11.25
N GLU A 188 -6.04 1.69 12.12
CA GLU A 188 -6.34 2.22 13.47
C GLU A 188 -5.11 2.26 14.40
N ARG A 189 -4.05 1.53 14.04
CA ARG A 189 -2.76 1.54 14.71
C ARG A 189 -1.69 2.25 13.88
N ASP A 190 -2.12 3.20 13.06
CA ASP A 190 -1.28 3.92 12.10
C ASP A 190 -0.47 2.96 11.20
N PHE A 191 -1.10 1.86 10.73
CA PHE A 191 -0.54 0.86 9.81
C PHE A 191 0.63 0.04 10.38
N ILE A 192 0.84 -0.01 11.72
CA ILE A 192 1.99 -0.67 12.35
C ILE A 192 1.55 -1.93 13.10
N PHE A 193 2.10 -3.10 12.71
CA PHE A 193 1.87 -4.38 13.38
C PHE A 193 2.56 -4.45 14.75
N THR A 194 3.78 -3.93 14.83
CA THR A 194 4.62 -4.03 16.02
C THR A 194 4.01 -3.30 17.20
N ARG A 195 4.08 -3.92 18.36
CA ARG A 195 3.80 -3.28 19.67
C ARG A 195 5.12 -3.02 20.39
N TYR A 196 5.14 -2.01 21.22
CA TYR A 196 6.30 -1.76 22.07
C TYR A 196 6.41 -2.87 23.12
N ALA A 197 7.55 -3.55 23.16
CA ALA A 197 7.84 -4.49 24.23
C ALA A 197 8.26 -3.68 25.48
N PRO A 198 7.69 -4.00 26.64
CA PRO A 198 8.02 -3.30 27.89
C PRO A 198 9.46 -3.54 28.34
#